data_f6fa1893b9779fd2ad336532a03cdbf4
#
_entry.id   f6fa1893b9779fd2ad336532a03cdbf4
#
_cell.length_a   1.000
_cell.length_b   1.000
_cell.length_c   1.000
_cell.angle_alpha   90.00
_cell.angle_beta   90.00
_cell.angle_gamma   90.00
#
_symmetry.space_group_name_H-M   'P 1'
#
loop_
_entity.id
_entity.type
_entity.pdbx_description
1 polymer ?
#
loop_
_entity_poly.entity_id
_entity_poly.type
_entity_poly.pdbx_seq_one_letter_code
_entity_poly.pdbx_strand_id
1 'polypeptide(L)'
;MSWLPTATMDALARRAQMIQQVRAFFAARSVLEVDVPVIGRTTVTDLNLDSLCVTHAVGSAGTTLSGYLQTSPEFFMKRLLAAGSGDIYYLGKAFRADESGRIHNPEFTMLEWYRCGMDDRALSDEVVSLCRAIQPSVDVAVTEYGAVFEQHTGLNPHTCSTEALAAYARVHLGVDWLDEPRSLWLDLLFTHCIEPHLGDGLVVIRDFPACQCALARVVPDETGVPVARRFEVYWNGVELANGYWELVDAQEQKARFMQDNTARVAQGKPEIALDNDFLAALEAGLPACAGVALGIDRLLMCASGCSHIGEVMSFHGTSQSD
;
A
#
# COMPACT_ATOMS: atom_id res chain seq x y z
N MET A 1 -13.09 -28.24 -14.62
CA MET A 1 -14.17 -28.41 -13.60
C MET A 1 -14.10 -27.16 -12.72
N SER A 2 -15.13 -26.32 -12.76
CA SER A 2 -15.16 -24.98 -12.14
C SER A 2 -15.18 -24.92 -10.61
N TRP A 3 -15.39 -26.06 -9.94
CA TRP A 3 -15.46 -26.13 -8.47
C TRP A 3 -14.10 -26.39 -7.79
N LEU A 4 -13.08 -26.73 -8.55
CA LEU A 4 -11.74 -27.01 -7.99
C LEU A 4 -11.05 -25.70 -7.58
N PRO A 5 -10.25 -25.72 -6.47
CA PRO A 5 -9.42 -24.59 -6.12
C PRO A 5 -8.35 -24.33 -7.19
N THR A 6 -7.90 -23.08 -7.28
CA THR A 6 -6.80 -22.69 -8.17
C THR A 6 -5.44 -23.09 -7.58
N ALA A 7 -5.29 -22.97 -6.26
CA ALA A 7 -4.09 -23.40 -5.55
C ALA A 7 -4.12 -24.92 -5.24
N THR A 8 -2.93 -25.51 -5.15
CA THR A 8 -2.77 -26.89 -4.68
C THR A 8 -3.02 -27.02 -3.17
N MET A 9 -3.33 -28.21 -2.68
CA MET A 9 -3.49 -28.46 -1.23
C MET A 9 -2.19 -28.16 -0.46
N ASP A 10 -1.03 -28.40 -1.06
CA ASP A 10 0.27 -28.05 -0.48
C ASP A 10 0.45 -26.52 -0.35
N ALA A 11 0.08 -25.75 -1.36
CA ALA A 11 0.10 -24.28 -1.29
C ALA A 11 -0.84 -23.75 -0.19
N LEU A 12 -2.04 -24.36 -0.03
CA LEU A 12 -2.96 -24.00 1.05
C LEU A 12 -2.41 -24.35 2.43
N ALA A 13 -1.71 -25.48 2.58
CA ALA A 13 -1.04 -25.85 3.82
C ALA A 13 0.10 -24.86 4.15
N ARG A 14 0.92 -24.48 3.18
CA ARG A 14 1.97 -23.46 3.34
C ARG A 14 1.38 -22.11 3.73
N ARG A 15 0.26 -21.70 3.12
CA ARG A 15 -0.46 -20.48 3.51
C ARG A 15 -0.87 -20.50 4.98
N ALA A 16 -1.47 -21.60 5.43
CA ALA A 16 -1.88 -21.74 6.82
C ALA A 16 -0.69 -21.65 7.78
N GLN A 17 0.42 -22.31 7.44
CA GLN A 17 1.66 -22.25 8.22
C GLN A 17 2.24 -20.83 8.27
N MET A 18 2.31 -20.13 7.13
CA MET A 18 2.81 -18.74 7.08
C MET A 18 1.97 -17.80 7.92
N ILE A 19 0.63 -17.92 7.90
CA ILE A 19 -0.26 -17.12 8.76
C ILE A 19 0.03 -17.37 10.25
N GLN A 20 0.29 -18.63 10.64
CA GLN A 20 0.69 -18.94 12.02
C GLN A 20 2.04 -18.31 12.38
N GLN A 21 3.02 -18.32 11.47
CA GLN A 21 4.33 -17.67 11.67
C GLN A 21 4.18 -16.14 11.82
N VAL A 22 3.33 -15.50 11.00
CA VAL A 22 3.02 -14.06 11.12
C VAL A 22 2.44 -13.74 12.50
N ARG A 23 1.44 -14.50 12.97
CA ARG A 23 0.85 -14.31 14.30
C ARG A 23 1.86 -14.52 15.42
N ALA A 24 2.71 -15.54 15.32
CA ALA A 24 3.77 -15.78 16.28
C ALA A 24 4.81 -14.65 16.31
N PHE A 25 5.14 -14.08 15.14
CA PHE A 25 6.05 -12.94 15.02
C PHE A 25 5.56 -11.71 15.80
N PHE A 26 4.29 -11.35 15.65
CA PHE A 26 3.68 -10.22 16.36
C PHE A 26 3.42 -10.50 17.84
N ALA A 27 2.99 -11.71 18.17
CA ALA A 27 2.81 -12.13 19.56
C ALA A 27 4.12 -12.01 20.37
N ALA A 28 5.26 -12.44 19.79
CA ALA A 28 6.58 -12.31 20.41
C ALA A 28 7.03 -10.86 20.62
N ARG A 29 6.39 -9.90 19.95
CA ARG A 29 6.66 -8.45 20.03
C ARG A 29 5.61 -7.67 20.82
N SER A 30 4.63 -8.37 21.40
CA SER A 30 3.50 -7.79 22.13
C SER A 30 2.68 -6.79 21.27
N VAL A 31 2.58 -7.03 19.97
CA VAL A 31 1.70 -6.27 19.06
C VAL A 31 0.32 -6.91 19.08
N LEU A 32 -0.71 -6.11 19.35
CA LEU A 32 -2.09 -6.59 19.49
C LEU A 32 -2.74 -6.85 18.11
N GLU A 33 -3.28 -8.06 17.90
CA GLU A 33 -4.16 -8.32 16.74
C GLU A 33 -5.49 -7.60 16.94
N VAL A 34 -5.90 -6.79 15.96
CA VAL A 34 -7.16 -6.06 16.03
C VAL A 34 -8.08 -6.48 14.88
N ASP A 35 -9.37 -6.38 15.14
CA ASP A 35 -10.43 -6.52 14.14
C ASP A 35 -11.08 -5.16 13.88
N VAL A 36 -11.36 -4.86 12.62
CA VAL A 36 -11.98 -3.60 12.19
C VAL A 36 -13.06 -3.86 11.15
N PRO A 37 -14.07 -2.97 11.02
CA PRO A 37 -15.11 -3.12 10.01
C PRO A 37 -14.52 -3.17 8.58
N VAL A 38 -14.94 -4.15 7.78
CA VAL A 38 -14.57 -4.24 6.36
C VAL A 38 -15.44 -3.35 5.46
N ILE A 39 -16.56 -2.83 5.98
CA ILE A 39 -17.46 -1.89 5.29
C ILE A 39 -17.40 -0.55 6.01
N GLY A 40 -16.85 0.46 5.34
CA GLY A 40 -16.83 1.85 5.78
C GLY A 40 -17.98 2.67 5.19
N ARG A 41 -18.33 3.79 5.84
CA ARG A 41 -19.26 4.78 5.29
C ARG A 41 -18.63 5.63 4.20
N THR A 42 -17.31 5.79 4.28
CA THR A 42 -16.45 6.52 3.36
C THR A 42 -15.32 5.61 2.89
N THR A 43 -14.54 6.07 1.95
CA THR A 43 -13.35 5.37 1.46
C THR A 43 -12.20 6.35 1.26
N VAL A 44 -11.05 5.85 0.77
CA VAL A 44 -9.87 6.67 0.47
C VAL A 44 -10.14 7.64 -0.67
N THR A 45 -9.52 8.81 -0.62
CA THR A 45 -9.60 9.84 -1.66
C THR A 45 -8.56 9.63 -2.77
N ASP A 46 -7.64 8.69 -2.61
CA ASP A 46 -6.58 8.42 -3.58
C ASP A 46 -7.14 8.28 -5.00
N LEU A 47 -6.47 8.92 -5.95
CA LEU A 47 -6.88 8.99 -7.35
C LEU A 47 -6.78 7.64 -8.06
N ASN A 48 -5.82 6.81 -7.65
CA ASN A 48 -5.47 5.55 -8.28
C ASN A 48 -6.07 4.32 -7.55
N LEU A 49 -6.81 4.53 -6.45
CA LEU A 49 -7.48 3.47 -5.72
C LEU A 49 -8.99 3.60 -5.83
N ASP A 50 -9.62 2.65 -6.50
CA ASP A 50 -11.08 2.59 -6.61
C ASP A 50 -11.65 1.49 -5.69
N SER A 51 -12.65 1.87 -4.87
CA SER A 51 -13.28 1.01 -3.88
C SER A 51 -14.53 0.34 -4.42
N LEU A 52 -14.76 -0.90 -4.02
CA LEU A 52 -16.00 -1.61 -4.29
C LEU A 52 -17.14 -1.02 -3.43
N CYS A 53 -18.24 -0.60 -4.07
CA CYS A 53 -19.42 -0.12 -3.39
C CYS A 53 -20.32 -1.27 -2.94
N VAL A 54 -20.85 -1.18 -1.73
CA VAL A 54 -21.88 -2.08 -1.20
C VAL A 54 -23.18 -1.31 -1.07
N THR A 55 -24.24 -1.83 -1.67
CA THR A 55 -25.57 -1.25 -1.56
C THR A 55 -26.54 -2.31 -1.06
N HIS A 56 -27.29 -2.01 0.00
CA HIS A 56 -28.28 -2.94 0.57
C HIS A 56 -29.57 -2.21 0.92
N ALA A 57 -30.71 -2.78 0.49
CA ALA A 57 -32.02 -2.29 0.88
C ALA A 57 -32.34 -2.72 2.31
N VAL A 58 -32.65 -1.76 3.19
CA VAL A 58 -32.99 -2.00 4.59
C VAL A 58 -34.49 -1.74 4.83
N GLY A 59 -35.16 -2.80 5.30
CA GLY A 59 -36.55 -2.71 5.69
C GLY A 59 -37.55 -2.55 4.54
N SER A 60 -38.84 -2.56 4.87
CA SER A 60 -39.96 -2.41 3.91
C SER A 60 -40.13 -0.98 3.39
N ALA A 61 -39.44 -0.01 3.97
CA ALA A 61 -39.53 1.42 3.60
C ALA A 61 -38.60 1.85 2.47
N GLY A 62 -37.83 0.92 1.88
CA GLY A 62 -36.93 1.23 0.76
C GLY A 62 -35.69 2.05 1.14
N THR A 63 -35.33 2.09 2.42
CA THR A 63 -34.06 2.74 2.86
C THR A 63 -32.88 1.96 2.30
N THR A 64 -31.96 2.62 1.61
CA THR A 64 -30.75 2.02 1.09
C THR A 64 -29.59 2.38 2.00
N LEU A 65 -28.87 1.37 2.52
CA LEU A 65 -27.54 1.56 3.10
C LEU A 65 -26.52 1.40 2.00
N SER A 66 -25.66 2.39 1.86
CA SER A 66 -24.52 2.35 0.96
C SER A 66 -23.24 2.47 1.77
N GLY A 67 -22.22 1.73 1.38
CA GLY A 67 -20.89 1.75 1.98
C GLY A 67 -19.85 1.31 0.98
N TYR A 68 -18.61 1.29 1.42
CA TYR A 68 -17.46 0.87 0.62
C TYR A 68 -16.73 -0.25 1.33
N LEU A 69 -16.33 -1.28 0.57
CA LEU A 69 -15.36 -2.25 1.08
C LEU A 69 -14.01 -1.56 1.23
N GLN A 70 -13.34 -1.83 2.35
CA GLN A 70 -12.07 -1.19 2.67
C GLN A 70 -10.98 -1.57 1.66
N THR A 71 -10.22 -0.59 1.19
CA THR A 71 -8.99 -0.79 0.40
C THR A 71 -7.78 -1.07 1.29
N SER A 72 -7.86 -0.66 2.56
CA SER A 72 -6.96 -0.87 3.68
C SER A 72 -7.72 -0.61 4.99
N PRO A 73 -7.35 -1.21 6.12
CA PRO A 73 -7.92 -0.94 7.45
C PRO A 73 -7.43 0.38 8.07
N GLU A 74 -6.60 1.16 7.41
CA GLU A 74 -5.82 2.29 7.92
C GLU A 74 -6.65 3.29 8.74
N PHE A 75 -7.79 3.77 8.22
CA PHE A 75 -8.58 4.79 8.91
C PHE A 75 -9.13 4.29 10.24
N PHE A 76 -9.55 3.04 10.31
CA PHE A 76 -10.01 2.43 11.56
C PHE A 76 -8.84 2.15 12.51
N MET A 77 -7.71 1.66 12.01
CA MET A 77 -6.54 1.37 12.83
C MET A 77 -5.95 2.65 13.44
N LYS A 78 -5.85 3.74 12.67
CA LYS A 78 -5.40 5.04 13.20
C LYS A 78 -6.34 5.62 14.26
N ARG A 79 -7.65 5.35 14.16
CA ARG A 79 -8.61 5.69 15.24
C ARG A 79 -8.35 4.89 16.52
N LEU A 80 -7.99 3.62 16.41
CA LEU A 80 -7.58 2.80 17.57
C LEU A 80 -6.28 3.32 18.19
N LEU A 81 -5.29 3.72 17.37
CA LEU A 81 -4.04 4.33 17.87
C LEU A 81 -4.32 5.64 18.61
N ALA A 82 -5.16 6.53 18.06
CA ALA A 82 -5.59 7.76 18.75
C ALA A 82 -6.36 7.49 20.05
N ALA A 83 -7.06 6.37 20.14
CA ALA A 83 -7.73 5.91 21.36
C ALA A 83 -6.79 5.23 22.38
N GLY A 84 -5.48 5.10 22.05
CA GLY A 84 -4.48 4.57 22.97
C GLY A 84 -4.28 3.06 22.92
N SER A 85 -4.56 2.40 21.80
CA SER A 85 -4.39 0.95 21.64
C SER A 85 -2.94 0.47 21.82
N GLY A 86 -1.95 1.36 21.61
CA GLY A 86 -0.55 0.96 21.46
C GLY A 86 -0.29 0.29 20.13
N ASP A 87 0.72 -0.56 20.06
CA ASP A 87 1.11 -1.26 18.84
C ASP A 87 0.06 -2.29 18.41
N ILE A 88 -0.39 -2.22 17.17
CA ILE A 88 -1.48 -3.05 16.65
C ILE A 88 -1.15 -3.60 15.26
N TYR A 89 -1.75 -4.76 14.93
CA TYR A 89 -1.77 -5.27 13.57
C TYR A 89 -3.15 -5.82 13.19
N TYR A 90 -3.46 -5.77 11.91
CA TYR A 90 -4.63 -6.35 11.27
C TYR A 90 -4.18 -7.40 10.27
N LEU A 91 -4.85 -8.55 10.26
CA LEU A 91 -4.64 -9.61 9.27
C LEU A 91 -5.99 -10.04 8.74
N GLY A 92 -6.38 -9.53 7.58
CA GLY A 92 -7.71 -9.77 7.04
C GLY A 92 -7.85 -9.36 5.58
N LYS A 93 -9.09 -9.25 5.13
CA LYS A 93 -9.41 -8.92 3.74
C LYS A 93 -9.38 -7.44 3.46
N ALA A 94 -8.81 -7.10 2.30
CA ALA A 94 -8.90 -5.80 1.66
C ALA A 94 -9.39 -5.98 0.22
N PHE A 95 -9.95 -4.91 -0.36
CA PHE A 95 -10.64 -4.96 -1.63
C PHE A 95 -10.26 -3.75 -2.47
N ARG A 96 -9.89 -3.96 -3.73
CA ARG A 96 -9.60 -2.90 -4.68
C ARG A 96 -10.27 -3.23 -6.00
N ALA A 97 -11.10 -2.31 -6.49
CA ALA A 97 -11.72 -2.46 -7.79
C ALA A 97 -10.64 -2.45 -8.88
N ASP A 98 -10.90 -3.13 -9.96
CA ASP A 98 -10.06 -3.16 -11.16
C ASP A 98 -8.63 -3.73 -11.00
N GLU A 99 -8.26 -4.17 -9.79
CA GLU A 99 -7.00 -4.89 -9.56
C GLU A 99 -7.14 -6.39 -9.89
N SER A 100 -6.95 -6.75 -11.16
CA SER A 100 -6.94 -8.13 -11.62
C SER A 100 -5.73 -8.40 -12.53
N GLY A 101 -4.97 -9.46 -12.26
CA GLY A 101 -3.80 -9.76 -13.07
C GLY A 101 -2.88 -10.80 -12.44
N ARG A 102 -1.68 -10.90 -12.98
CA ARG A 102 -0.67 -11.89 -12.57
C ARG A 102 -0.35 -11.85 -11.07
N ILE A 103 -0.29 -10.66 -10.49
CA ILE A 103 0.08 -10.41 -9.08
C ILE A 103 -1.02 -9.68 -8.29
N HIS A 104 -2.23 -9.58 -8.87
CA HIS A 104 -3.36 -8.85 -8.29
C HIS A 104 -4.64 -9.70 -8.30
N ASN A 105 -5.47 -9.48 -7.29
CA ASN A 105 -6.84 -9.97 -7.21
C ASN A 105 -7.70 -8.93 -6.49
N PRO A 106 -8.93 -8.64 -6.93
CA PRO A 106 -9.78 -7.62 -6.33
C PRO A 106 -10.05 -7.82 -4.83
N GLU A 107 -10.09 -9.06 -4.38
CA GLU A 107 -10.11 -9.43 -2.97
C GLU A 107 -8.79 -10.10 -2.61
N PHE A 108 -8.06 -9.57 -1.65
CA PHE A 108 -6.77 -10.10 -1.21
C PHE A 108 -6.64 -10.08 0.31
N THR A 109 -5.59 -10.72 0.83
CA THR A 109 -5.31 -10.71 2.26
C THR A 109 -4.19 -9.71 2.56
N MET A 110 -4.53 -8.72 3.37
CA MET A 110 -3.61 -7.69 3.84
C MET A 110 -3.17 -7.97 5.26
N LEU A 111 -1.90 -7.78 5.52
CA LEU A 111 -1.31 -7.60 6.83
C LEU A 111 -0.91 -6.14 6.95
N GLU A 112 -1.52 -5.43 7.90
CA GLU A 112 -1.19 -4.02 8.15
C GLU A 112 -0.89 -3.82 9.61
N TRP A 113 0.18 -3.08 9.94
CA TRP A 113 0.53 -2.86 11.35
C TRP A 113 1.15 -1.50 11.59
N TYR A 114 1.03 -1.05 12.82
CA TYR A 114 1.50 0.24 13.31
C TYR A 114 2.33 0.07 14.56
N ARG A 115 3.45 0.81 14.63
CA ARG A 115 4.39 0.79 15.74
C ARG A 115 4.55 2.19 16.31
N CYS A 116 4.08 2.40 17.53
CA CYS A 116 4.22 3.67 18.25
C CYS A 116 5.70 3.94 18.58
N GLY A 117 6.14 5.17 18.32
CA GLY A 117 7.52 5.58 18.58
C GLY A 117 8.56 5.11 17.57
N MET A 118 8.18 4.28 16.56
CA MET A 118 9.06 3.96 15.44
C MET A 118 8.93 5.00 14.32
N ASP A 119 9.99 5.11 13.52
CA ASP A 119 10.01 5.79 12.24
C ASP A 119 9.95 4.77 11.07
N ASP A 120 9.94 5.26 9.84
CA ASP A 120 9.92 4.46 8.63
C ASP A 120 11.15 3.55 8.49
N ARG A 121 12.33 3.96 8.99
CA ARG A 121 13.56 3.16 8.91
C ARG A 121 13.46 1.95 9.84
N ALA A 122 13.10 2.16 11.10
CA ALA A 122 12.92 1.08 12.07
C ALA A 122 11.80 0.11 11.63
N LEU A 123 10.70 0.63 11.08
CA LEU A 123 9.59 -0.20 10.62
C LEU A 123 9.96 -1.00 9.35
N SER A 124 10.68 -0.42 8.39
CA SER A 124 11.15 -1.18 7.22
C SER A 124 12.14 -2.30 7.59
N ASP A 125 12.96 -2.11 8.63
CA ASP A 125 13.81 -3.18 9.18
C ASP A 125 12.99 -4.28 9.87
N GLU A 126 11.82 -3.95 10.46
CA GLU A 126 10.88 -4.94 11.00
C GLU A 126 10.19 -5.73 9.88
N VAL A 127 9.84 -5.11 8.73
CA VAL A 127 9.36 -5.82 7.54
C VAL A 127 10.39 -6.85 7.06
N VAL A 128 11.64 -6.46 6.95
CA VAL A 128 12.76 -7.37 6.60
C VAL A 128 12.85 -8.53 7.60
N SER A 129 12.71 -8.22 8.89
CA SER A 129 12.75 -9.24 9.96
C SER A 129 11.59 -10.25 9.83
N LEU A 130 10.39 -9.79 9.47
CA LEU A 130 9.24 -10.65 9.20
C LEU A 130 9.50 -11.55 7.96
N CYS A 131 9.99 -10.97 6.87
CA CYS A 131 10.32 -11.74 5.65
C CYS A 131 11.38 -12.81 5.94
N ARG A 132 12.41 -12.49 6.74
CA ARG A 132 13.44 -13.45 7.17
C ARG A 132 12.92 -14.53 8.13
N ALA A 133 11.89 -14.24 8.92
CA ALA A 133 11.23 -15.27 9.73
C ALA A 133 10.51 -16.31 8.87
N ILE A 134 10.09 -15.93 7.65
CA ILE A 134 9.44 -16.82 6.67
C ILE A 134 10.48 -17.48 5.76
N GLN A 135 11.45 -16.71 5.24
CA GLN A 135 12.52 -17.16 4.37
C GLN A 135 13.89 -16.68 4.90
N PRO A 136 14.56 -17.46 5.77
CA PRO A 136 15.76 -17.02 6.48
C PRO A 136 16.95 -16.63 5.58
N SER A 137 17.05 -17.23 4.39
CA SER A 137 18.18 -17.03 3.48
C SER A 137 17.96 -15.93 2.44
N VAL A 138 16.90 -15.11 2.57
CA VAL A 138 16.65 -14.05 1.60
C VAL A 138 17.69 -12.93 1.72
N ASP A 139 18.31 -12.59 0.60
CA ASP A 139 19.22 -11.44 0.50
C ASP A 139 18.45 -10.14 0.61
N VAL A 140 19.09 -9.10 1.16
CA VAL A 140 18.46 -7.80 1.39
C VAL A 140 19.38 -6.68 0.92
N ALA A 141 18.84 -5.83 0.07
CA ALA A 141 19.45 -4.55 -0.31
C ALA A 141 18.57 -3.39 0.20
N VAL A 142 19.19 -2.28 0.58
CA VAL A 142 18.50 -1.05 0.98
C VAL A 142 19.05 0.08 0.12
N THR A 143 18.16 0.87 -0.47
CA THR A 143 18.51 2.00 -1.30
C THR A 143 17.52 3.15 -1.09
N GLU A 144 17.89 4.34 -1.55
CA GLU A 144 17.01 5.51 -1.60
C GLU A 144 16.38 5.63 -2.99
N TYR A 145 15.14 6.12 -3.05
CA TYR A 145 14.42 6.34 -4.29
C TYR A 145 15.22 7.21 -5.27
N GLY A 146 15.82 8.30 -4.75
CA GLY A 146 16.66 9.20 -5.54
C GLY A 146 17.84 8.49 -6.20
N ALA A 147 18.55 7.67 -5.42
CA ALA A 147 19.74 6.97 -5.90
C ALA A 147 19.42 5.94 -6.98
N VAL A 148 18.42 5.09 -6.76
CA VAL A 148 18.05 4.06 -7.76
C VAL A 148 17.42 4.68 -9.00
N PHE A 149 16.65 5.75 -8.86
CA PHE A 149 16.05 6.46 -9.99
C PHE A 149 17.13 7.12 -10.87
N GLU A 150 18.08 7.82 -10.25
CA GLU A 150 19.18 8.47 -10.98
C GLU A 150 20.10 7.46 -11.65
N GLN A 151 20.36 6.33 -11.00
CA GLN A 151 21.17 5.23 -11.58
C GLN A 151 20.59 4.74 -12.91
N HIS A 152 19.27 4.61 -13.04
CA HIS A 152 18.62 4.04 -14.22
C HIS A 152 18.20 5.06 -15.26
N THR A 153 17.94 6.30 -14.85
CA THR A 153 17.42 7.34 -15.74
C THR A 153 18.39 8.50 -16.00
N GLY A 154 19.39 8.67 -15.14
CA GLY A 154 20.27 9.85 -15.14
C GLY A 154 19.58 11.13 -14.64
N LEU A 155 18.34 11.03 -14.11
CA LEU A 155 17.57 12.15 -13.60
C LEU A 155 17.45 12.09 -12.07
N ASN A 156 17.68 13.21 -11.39
CA ASN A 156 17.36 13.28 -9.95
C ASN A 156 15.85 13.49 -9.77
N PRO A 157 15.11 12.52 -9.19
CA PRO A 157 13.64 12.56 -9.11
C PRO A 157 13.10 13.60 -8.12
N HIS A 158 13.94 14.13 -7.25
CA HIS A 158 13.54 15.19 -6.29
C HIS A 158 13.64 16.59 -6.88
N THR A 159 14.59 16.82 -7.81
CA THR A 159 14.93 18.18 -8.27
C THR A 159 14.75 18.41 -9.76
N CYS A 160 14.72 17.38 -10.61
CA CYS A 160 14.50 17.55 -12.05
C CYS A 160 13.10 18.14 -12.31
N SER A 161 12.92 18.81 -13.46
CA SER A 161 11.61 19.35 -13.82
C SER A 161 10.65 18.27 -14.33
N THR A 162 9.34 18.55 -14.30
CA THR A 162 8.31 17.62 -14.85
C THR A 162 8.50 17.41 -16.36
N GLU A 163 8.93 18.45 -17.07
CA GLU A 163 9.22 18.39 -18.52
C GLU A 163 10.41 17.46 -18.80
N ALA A 164 11.41 17.39 -17.92
CA ALA A 164 12.53 16.44 -18.06
C ALA A 164 12.07 14.99 -17.92
N LEU A 165 11.20 14.70 -16.93
CA LEU A 165 10.58 13.39 -16.76
C LEU A 165 9.74 13.00 -17.99
N ALA A 166 8.88 13.91 -18.46
CA ALA A 166 8.05 13.70 -19.64
C ALA A 166 8.90 13.48 -20.92
N ALA A 167 9.98 14.26 -21.08
CA ALA A 167 10.90 14.09 -22.22
C ALA A 167 11.60 12.72 -22.19
N TYR A 168 12.04 12.28 -21.00
CA TYR A 168 12.65 10.96 -20.82
C TYR A 168 11.64 9.84 -21.15
N ALA A 169 10.41 9.94 -20.64
CA ALA A 169 9.35 8.95 -20.89
C ALA A 169 8.99 8.86 -22.38
N ARG A 170 8.90 9.99 -23.10
CA ARG A 170 8.68 9.99 -24.54
C ARG A 170 9.76 9.23 -25.30
N VAL A 171 11.02 9.46 -24.96
CA VAL A 171 12.16 8.84 -25.66
C VAL A 171 12.25 7.34 -25.37
N HIS A 172 12.07 6.94 -24.10
CA HIS A 172 12.35 5.57 -23.66
C HIS A 172 11.12 4.65 -23.63
N LEU A 173 9.91 5.23 -23.43
CA LEU A 173 8.66 4.46 -23.33
C LEU A 173 7.70 4.73 -24.48
N GLY A 174 7.97 5.74 -25.34
CA GLY A 174 7.14 6.06 -26.49
C GLY A 174 5.75 6.63 -26.12
N VAL A 175 5.62 7.28 -24.95
CA VAL A 175 4.36 7.86 -24.49
C VAL A 175 4.24 9.32 -24.91
N ASP A 176 3.06 9.70 -25.44
CA ASP A 176 2.76 11.06 -25.90
C ASP A 176 1.74 11.78 -24.99
N TRP A 177 1.81 11.52 -23.68
CA TRP A 177 0.93 12.16 -22.71
C TRP A 177 1.31 13.63 -22.54
N LEU A 178 0.30 14.47 -22.32
CA LEU A 178 0.43 15.92 -22.16
C LEU A 178 -0.14 16.32 -20.79
N ASP A 179 0.52 17.28 -20.15
CA ASP A 179 0.06 17.96 -18.94
C ASP A 179 -0.23 17.03 -17.74
N GLU A 180 0.42 15.88 -17.68
CA GLU A 180 0.27 14.95 -16.57
C GLU A 180 1.03 15.43 -15.31
N PRO A 181 0.50 15.11 -14.11
CA PRO A 181 1.15 15.49 -12.87
C PRO A 181 2.51 14.81 -12.71
N ARG A 182 3.41 15.46 -11.99
CA ARG A 182 4.77 14.96 -11.74
C ARG A 182 4.80 13.55 -11.14
N SER A 183 3.89 13.26 -10.21
CA SER A 183 3.77 11.95 -9.56
C SER A 183 3.53 10.84 -10.58
N LEU A 184 2.66 11.05 -11.56
CA LEU A 184 2.35 10.06 -12.59
C LEU A 184 3.57 9.75 -13.48
N TRP A 185 4.37 10.76 -13.82
CA TRP A 185 5.61 10.53 -14.57
C TRP A 185 6.63 9.74 -13.77
N LEU A 186 6.75 10.02 -12.47
CA LEU A 186 7.64 9.27 -11.57
C LEU A 186 7.18 7.82 -11.43
N ASP A 187 5.88 7.57 -11.23
CA ASP A 187 5.31 6.22 -11.15
C ASP A 187 5.55 5.44 -12.44
N LEU A 188 5.26 6.06 -13.59
CA LEU A 188 5.45 5.44 -14.91
C LEU A 188 6.92 5.03 -15.13
N LEU A 189 7.84 5.97 -14.87
CA LEU A 189 9.28 5.71 -15.07
C LEU A 189 9.80 4.68 -14.06
N PHE A 190 9.32 4.74 -12.81
CA PHE A 190 9.71 3.79 -11.78
C PHE A 190 9.30 2.37 -12.19
N THR A 191 8.03 2.18 -12.53
CA THR A 191 7.46 0.87 -12.90
C THR A 191 8.13 0.29 -14.15
N HIS A 192 8.43 1.10 -15.16
CA HIS A 192 8.93 0.59 -16.43
C HIS A 192 10.45 0.58 -16.57
N CYS A 193 11.15 1.49 -15.89
CA CYS A 193 12.60 1.65 -16.04
C CYS A 193 13.40 1.17 -14.81
N ILE A 194 12.78 1.02 -13.64
CA ILE A 194 13.50 0.72 -12.39
C ILE A 194 13.07 -0.63 -11.80
N GLU A 195 11.78 -0.87 -11.56
CA GLU A 195 11.30 -2.14 -10.98
C GLU A 195 11.84 -3.40 -11.67
N PRO A 196 11.91 -3.47 -13.03
CA PRO A 196 12.45 -4.65 -13.71
C PRO A 196 13.95 -4.91 -13.42
N HIS A 197 14.64 -3.93 -12.84
CA HIS A 197 16.08 -3.96 -12.57
C HIS A 197 16.44 -4.01 -11.08
N LEU A 198 15.46 -4.13 -10.19
CA LEU A 198 15.69 -4.20 -8.75
C LEU A 198 16.42 -5.47 -8.31
N GLY A 199 16.51 -6.46 -9.18
CA GLY A 199 17.26 -7.70 -8.92
C GLY A 199 16.50 -8.71 -8.06
N ASP A 200 17.23 -9.74 -7.63
CA ASP A 200 16.71 -10.81 -6.80
C ASP A 200 16.78 -10.45 -5.30
N GLY A 201 15.96 -11.12 -4.49
CA GLY A 201 15.88 -10.91 -3.04
C GLY A 201 14.96 -9.75 -2.64
N LEU A 202 15.14 -9.28 -1.42
CA LEU A 202 14.43 -8.13 -0.87
C LEU A 202 15.17 -6.83 -1.20
N VAL A 203 14.46 -5.85 -1.74
CA VAL A 203 14.94 -4.49 -1.94
C VAL A 203 14.04 -3.53 -1.17
N VAL A 204 14.61 -2.80 -0.22
CA VAL A 204 13.92 -1.74 0.51
C VAL A 204 14.27 -0.41 -0.13
N ILE A 205 13.26 0.33 -0.58
CA ILE A 205 13.40 1.65 -1.18
C ILE A 205 12.81 2.67 -0.24
N ARG A 206 13.58 3.70 0.12
CA ARG A 206 13.24 4.73 1.11
C ARG A 206 13.27 6.13 0.49
N ASP A 207 12.75 7.10 1.22
CA ASP A 207 12.87 8.54 0.92
C ASP A 207 12.30 8.90 -0.46
N PHE A 208 10.98 8.71 -0.61
CA PHE A 208 10.24 8.99 -1.84
C PHE A 208 10.14 10.50 -2.13
N PRO A 209 9.93 10.91 -3.40
CA PRO A 209 9.65 12.31 -3.73
C PRO A 209 8.44 12.86 -2.95
N ALA A 210 8.51 14.12 -2.51
CA ALA A 210 7.46 14.75 -1.72
C ALA A 210 6.07 14.73 -2.39
N CYS A 211 5.99 14.73 -3.72
CA CYS A 211 4.73 14.62 -4.45
C CYS A 211 4.10 13.22 -4.42
N GLN A 212 4.81 12.20 -3.93
CA GLN A 212 4.35 10.82 -3.74
C GLN A 212 4.18 10.47 -2.25
N CYS A 213 3.94 11.48 -1.41
CA CYS A 213 3.91 11.33 0.04
C CYS A 213 2.72 10.52 0.57
N ALA A 214 1.61 10.41 -0.16
CA ALA A 214 0.38 9.79 0.34
C ALA A 214 0.06 10.26 1.77
N LEU A 215 0.08 9.35 2.75
CA LEU A 215 -0.20 9.62 4.16
C LEU A 215 1.08 9.77 5.01
N ALA A 216 2.26 9.83 4.37
CA ALA A 216 3.54 10.00 5.03
C ALA A 216 3.82 11.46 5.41
N ARG A 217 4.66 11.66 6.42
CA ARG A 217 5.29 12.96 6.67
C ARG A 217 6.23 13.33 5.55
N VAL A 218 6.29 14.62 5.24
CA VAL A 218 7.32 15.20 4.39
C VAL A 218 8.30 15.96 5.27
N VAL A 219 9.57 15.62 5.19
CA VAL A 219 10.65 16.28 5.94
C VAL A 219 11.83 16.57 5.03
N PRO A 220 12.64 17.57 5.31
CA PRO A 220 13.88 17.77 4.56
C PRO A 220 14.88 16.63 4.85
N ASP A 221 15.57 16.18 3.81
CA ASP A 221 16.73 15.29 3.94
C ASP A 221 17.96 16.04 4.48
N GLU A 222 19.12 15.38 4.53
CA GLU A 222 20.39 16.01 5.00
C GLU A 222 20.85 17.16 4.11
N THR A 223 20.37 17.24 2.86
CA THR A 223 20.69 18.31 1.90
C THR A 223 19.66 19.46 1.91
N GLY A 224 18.57 19.30 2.67
CA GLY A 224 17.46 20.25 2.75
C GLY A 224 16.38 20.02 1.69
N VAL A 225 16.45 18.95 0.92
CA VAL A 225 15.44 18.60 -0.09
C VAL A 225 14.24 17.90 0.60
N PRO A 226 12.98 18.32 0.33
CA PRO A 226 11.80 17.68 0.90
C PRO A 226 11.64 16.26 0.37
N VAL A 227 11.60 15.27 1.28
CA VAL A 227 11.34 13.86 0.97
C VAL A 227 10.16 13.35 1.78
N ALA A 228 9.38 12.48 1.17
CA ALA A 228 8.33 11.74 1.86
C ALA A 228 8.97 10.59 2.64
N ARG A 229 8.69 10.52 3.94
CA ARG A 229 9.14 9.43 4.81
C ARG A 229 8.28 8.19 4.57
N ARG A 230 8.42 7.68 3.37
CA ARG A 230 7.76 6.51 2.79
C ARG A 230 8.82 5.49 2.41
N PHE A 231 8.50 4.23 2.57
CA PHE A 231 9.31 3.13 2.05
C PHE A 231 8.44 2.09 1.37
N GLU A 232 9.01 1.43 0.41
CA GLU A 232 8.44 0.23 -0.22
C GLU A 232 9.43 -0.92 -0.12
N VAL A 233 8.90 -2.14 -0.05
CA VAL A 233 9.69 -3.37 -0.04
C VAL A 233 9.29 -4.20 -1.23
N TYR A 234 10.27 -4.53 -2.05
CA TYR A 234 10.13 -5.40 -3.21
C TYR A 234 10.77 -6.76 -2.95
N TRP A 235 10.20 -7.82 -3.49
CA TRP A 235 10.83 -9.14 -3.51
C TRP A 235 10.85 -9.66 -4.94
N ASN A 236 12.04 -9.85 -5.51
CA ASN A 236 12.24 -10.24 -6.91
C ASN A 236 11.42 -9.34 -7.88
N GLY A 237 11.46 -8.03 -7.68
CA GLY A 237 10.74 -7.04 -8.47
C GLY A 237 9.21 -6.98 -8.23
N VAL A 238 8.68 -7.71 -7.25
CA VAL A 238 7.27 -7.63 -6.84
C VAL A 238 7.15 -6.78 -5.58
N GLU A 239 6.42 -5.68 -5.63
CA GLU A 239 6.09 -4.88 -4.46
C GLU A 239 5.32 -5.71 -3.43
N LEU A 240 5.89 -5.87 -2.24
CA LEU A 240 5.28 -6.58 -1.12
C LEU A 240 4.59 -5.66 -0.14
N ALA A 241 5.24 -4.54 0.19
CA ALA A 241 4.83 -3.68 1.28
C ALA A 241 5.08 -2.21 0.95
N ASN A 242 4.19 -1.35 1.47
CA ASN A 242 4.27 0.10 1.39
C ASN A 242 4.02 0.67 2.78
N GLY A 243 4.94 1.48 3.30
CA GLY A 243 4.87 1.98 4.66
C GLY A 243 5.33 3.42 4.81
N TYR A 244 4.92 4.02 5.92
CA TYR A 244 5.09 5.45 6.17
C TYR A 244 5.56 5.72 7.60
N TRP A 245 6.34 6.78 7.76
CA TRP A 245 6.30 7.53 9.02
C TRP A 245 5.07 8.42 8.96
N GLU A 246 4.11 8.17 9.84
CA GLU A 246 2.74 8.64 9.67
C GLU A 246 2.61 10.16 9.85
N LEU A 247 1.83 10.79 8.97
CA LEU A 247 1.38 12.15 9.15
C LEU A 247 0.40 12.21 10.32
N VAL A 248 0.68 13.07 11.28
CA VAL A 248 -0.16 13.25 12.49
C VAL A 248 -0.92 14.59 12.50
N ASP A 249 -0.63 15.48 11.54
CA ASP A 249 -1.30 16.77 11.41
C ASP A 249 -2.64 16.63 10.69
N ALA A 250 -3.74 16.83 11.44
CA ALA A 250 -5.09 16.70 10.91
C ALA A 250 -5.44 17.73 9.84
N GLN A 251 -4.88 18.94 9.94
CA GLN A 251 -5.16 20.02 8.95
C GLN A 251 -4.45 19.74 7.64
N GLU A 252 -3.19 19.33 7.71
CA GLU A 252 -2.46 18.90 6.51
C GLU A 252 -3.12 17.69 5.87
N GLN A 253 -3.52 16.68 6.66
CA GLN A 253 -4.23 15.51 6.14
C GLN A 253 -5.53 15.88 5.42
N LYS A 254 -6.32 16.76 6.02
CA LYS A 254 -7.55 17.27 5.40
C LYS A 254 -7.27 18.02 4.09
N ALA A 255 -6.22 18.85 4.07
CA ALA A 255 -5.83 19.57 2.86
C ALA A 255 -5.43 18.62 1.73
N ARG A 256 -4.70 17.54 2.02
CA ARG A 256 -4.34 16.50 1.03
C ARG A 256 -5.59 15.81 0.48
N PHE A 257 -6.53 15.39 1.32
CA PHE A 257 -7.79 14.79 0.87
C PHE A 257 -8.63 15.72 -0.03
N MET A 258 -8.64 17.01 0.27
CA MET A 258 -9.31 18.00 -0.58
C MET A 258 -8.61 18.17 -1.93
N GLN A 259 -7.28 18.10 -1.94
CA GLN A 259 -6.48 18.14 -3.17
C GLN A 259 -6.74 16.90 -4.03
N ASP A 260 -6.78 15.69 -3.43
CA ASP A 260 -7.12 14.45 -4.13
C ASP A 260 -8.50 14.55 -4.77
N ASN A 261 -9.50 15.00 -4.01
CA ASN A 261 -10.86 15.19 -4.53
C ASN A 261 -10.92 16.21 -5.68
N THR A 262 -10.13 17.27 -5.62
CA THR A 262 -10.01 18.24 -6.73
C THR A 262 -9.46 17.54 -7.99
N ALA A 263 -8.42 16.72 -7.83
CA ALA A 263 -7.84 15.95 -8.92
C ALA A 263 -8.81 14.89 -9.47
N ARG A 264 -9.57 14.18 -8.59
CA ARG A 264 -10.62 13.23 -8.98
C ARG A 264 -11.66 13.88 -9.86
N VAL A 265 -12.19 15.03 -9.44
CA VAL A 265 -13.21 15.78 -10.21
C VAL A 265 -12.64 16.24 -11.56
N ALA A 266 -11.39 16.70 -11.61
CA ALA A 266 -10.74 17.09 -12.85
C ALA A 266 -10.60 15.92 -13.85
N GLN A 267 -10.49 14.68 -13.34
CA GLN A 267 -10.45 13.45 -14.16
C GLN A 267 -11.85 12.82 -14.38
N GLY A 268 -12.92 13.50 -13.99
CA GLY A 268 -14.30 12.99 -14.16
C GLY A 268 -14.68 11.88 -13.17
N LYS A 269 -13.88 11.64 -12.13
CA LYS A 269 -14.20 10.70 -11.03
C LYS A 269 -15.11 11.40 -9.99
N PRO A 270 -15.96 10.66 -9.27
CA PRO A 270 -16.78 11.24 -8.22
C PRO A 270 -15.91 11.73 -7.05
N GLU A 271 -16.35 12.82 -6.42
CA GLU A 271 -15.80 13.28 -5.15
C GLU A 271 -16.13 12.25 -4.04
N ILE A 272 -15.17 11.98 -3.18
CA ILE A 272 -15.30 11.09 -2.03
C ILE A 272 -15.54 11.92 -0.77
N ALA A 273 -16.59 11.60 -0.02
CA ALA A 273 -16.85 12.24 1.26
C ALA A 273 -15.70 11.98 2.25
N LEU A 274 -15.22 13.03 2.91
CA LEU A 274 -14.15 12.91 3.88
C LEU A 274 -14.60 12.09 5.11
N ASP A 275 -13.72 11.23 5.62
CA ASP A 275 -13.95 10.51 6.88
C ASP A 275 -13.72 11.48 8.06
N ASN A 276 -14.82 12.08 8.54
CA ASN A 276 -14.76 13.02 9.65
C ASN A 276 -14.39 12.36 10.98
N ASP A 277 -14.71 11.07 11.16
CA ASP A 277 -14.32 10.33 12.36
C ASP A 277 -12.80 10.09 12.39
N PHE A 278 -12.19 9.82 11.22
CA PHE A 278 -10.75 9.72 11.09
C PHE A 278 -10.05 11.07 11.33
N LEU A 279 -10.55 12.15 10.72
CA LEU A 279 -9.99 13.49 10.95
C LEU A 279 -10.11 13.91 12.42
N ALA A 280 -11.24 13.64 13.07
CA ALA A 280 -11.42 13.90 14.50
C ALA A 280 -10.46 13.08 15.38
N ALA A 281 -10.13 11.85 14.99
CA ALA A 281 -9.13 11.05 15.68
C ALA A 281 -7.71 11.65 15.56
N LEU A 282 -7.36 12.19 14.39
CA LEU A 282 -6.09 12.92 14.22
C LEU A 282 -6.06 14.19 15.08
N GLU A 283 -7.17 14.96 15.12
CA GLU A 283 -7.30 16.15 15.97
C GLU A 283 -7.21 15.83 17.47
N ALA A 284 -7.73 14.68 17.89
CA ALA A 284 -7.62 14.20 19.28
C ALA A 284 -6.18 13.83 19.66
N GLY A 285 -5.35 13.52 18.68
CA GLY A 285 -3.92 13.25 18.85
C GLY A 285 -3.54 11.82 18.45
N LEU A 286 -3.05 11.64 17.23
CA LEU A 286 -2.39 10.41 16.82
C LEU A 286 -0.98 10.37 17.43
N PRO A 287 -0.57 9.30 18.13
CA PRO A 287 0.80 9.19 18.61
C PRO A 287 1.78 9.16 17.43
N ALA A 288 3.01 9.64 17.63
CA ALA A 288 4.06 9.46 16.63
C ALA A 288 4.26 7.96 16.40
N CYS A 289 4.04 7.50 15.17
CA CYS A 289 4.11 6.09 14.80
C CYS A 289 4.53 5.92 13.34
N ALA A 290 4.91 4.72 13.00
CA ALA A 290 5.06 4.29 11.62
C ALA A 290 4.10 3.13 11.35
N GLY A 291 3.54 3.07 10.13
CA GLY A 291 2.62 2.04 9.67
C GLY A 291 3.04 1.45 8.34
N VAL A 292 2.67 0.19 8.09
CA VAL A 292 2.96 -0.49 6.84
C VAL A 292 1.87 -1.49 6.50
N ALA A 293 1.48 -1.51 5.22
CA ALA A 293 0.62 -2.52 4.61
C ALA A 293 1.44 -3.50 3.77
N LEU A 294 1.19 -4.80 3.94
CA LEU A 294 1.88 -5.89 3.25
C LEU A 294 0.86 -6.88 2.67
N GLY A 295 1.04 -7.25 1.40
CA GLY A 295 0.21 -8.26 0.74
C GLY A 295 0.62 -9.69 1.09
N ILE A 296 -0.18 -10.40 1.88
CA ILE A 296 0.09 -11.79 2.30
C ILE A 296 0.13 -12.75 1.09
N ASP A 297 -0.73 -12.52 0.12
CA ASP A 297 -0.78 -13.37 -1.08
C ASP A 297 0.50 -13.23 -1.90
N ARG A 298 1.01 -12.00 -2.07
CA ARG A 298 2.28 -11.73 -2.74
C ARG A 298 3.47 -12.28 -1.94
N LEU A 299 3.46 -12.13 -0.61
CA LEU A 299 4.50 -12.69 0.26
C LEU A 299 4.60 -14.21 0.09
N LEU A 300 3.47 -14.91 0.10
CA LEU A 300 3.45 -16.36 -0.11
C LEU A 300 3.90 -16.74 -1.53
N MET A 301 3.45 -16.00 -2.54
CA MET A 301 3.85 -16.19 -3.93
C MET A 301 5.37 -16.11 -4.08
N CYS A 302 5.99 -15.04 -3.58
CA CYS A 302 7.45 -14.84 -3.66
C CYS A 302 8.22 -15.89 -2.85
N ALA A 303 7.82 -16.15 -1.60
CA ALA A 303 8.47 -17.14 -0.74
C ALA A 303 8.34 -18.58 -1.27
N SER A 304 7.33 -18.87 -2.08
CA SER A 304 7.13 -20.17 -2.72
C SER A 304 7.72 -20.27 -4.12
N GLY A 305 8.28 -19.18 -4.67
CA GLY A 305 8.79 -19.15 -6.04
C GLY A 305 7.70 -19.30 -7.11
N CYS A 306 6.44 -18.95 -6.78
CA CYS A 306 5.32 -18.99 -7.73
C CYS A 306 5.35 -17.75 -8.63
N SER A 307 4.88 -17.90 -9.86
CA SER A 307 4.86 -16.81 -10.86
C SER A 307 3.52 -16.08 -10.94
N HIS A 308 2.46 -16.68 -10.41
CA HIS A 308 1.10 -16.17 -10.48
C HIS A 308 0.39 -16.26 -9.12
N ILE A 309 -0.31 -15.18 -8.71
CA ILE A 309 -0.97 -15.10 -7.40
C ILE A 309 -2.06 -16.18 -7.21
N GLY A 310 -2.69 -16.62 -8.29
CA GLY A 310 -3.68 -17.71 -8.28
C GLY A 310 -3.12 -19.06 -7.80
N GLU A 311 -1.80 -19.26 -7.84
CA GLU A 311 -1.15 -20.48 -7.36
C GLU A 311 -1.15 -20.59 -5.82
N VAL A 312 -1.36 -19.46 -5.13
CA VAL A 312 -1.33 -19.36 -3.67
C VAL A 312 -2.67 -18.94 -3.05
N MET A 313 -3.68 -18.71 -3.87
CA MET A 313 -5.05 -18.38 -3.44
C MET A 313 -5.98 -19.59 -3.65
N SER A 314 -6.85 -19.88 -2.68
CA SER A 314 -7.80 -20.99 -2.80
C SER A 314 -8.63 -20.90 -4.08
N PHE A 315 -9.12 -19.71 -4.39
CA PHE A 315 -9.87 -19.39 -5.60
C PHE A 315 -9.44 -18.02 -6.10
N HIS A 316 -9.01 -17.96 -7.36
CA HIS A 316 -8.60 -16.74 -8.04
C HIS A 316 -9.54 -16.48 -9.22
N GLY A 317 -9.90 -15.22 -9.46
CA GLY A 317 -10.68 -14.84 -10.65
C GLY A 317 -12.14 -15.29 -10.65
N THR A 318 -12.71 -15.64 -9.48
CA THR A 318 -14.12 -16.09 -9.38
C THR A 318 -15.15 -14.99 -9.68
N SER A 319 -14.71 -13.75 -9.93
CA SER A 319 -15.58 -12.63 -10.27
C SER A 319 -15.82 -12.46 -11.78
N GLN A 320 -15.19 -13.25 -12.64
CA GLN A 320 -15.50 -13.26 -14.07
C GLN A 320 -16.47 -14.40 -14.36
N SER A 321 -17.77 -14.08 -14.37
CA SER A 321 -18.74 -14.87 -15.13
C SER A 321 -18.49 -14.63 -16.61
N ASP A 322 -18.24 -15.71 -17.33
CA ASP A 322 -18.31 -15.76 -18.79
C ASP A 322 -19.65 -15.23 -19.32
#